data_ac751883ddfa3e598c3ee33b32b72c2f
#
_entry.id   ac751883ddfa3e598c3ee33b32b72c2f
#
_cell.length_a   1.000
_cell.length_b   1.000
_cell.length_c   1.000
_cell.angle_alpha   90.00
_cell.angle_beta   90.00
_cell.angle_gamma   90.00
#
_symmetry.space_group_name_H-M   'P 1'
#
loop_
_entity.id
_entity.type
_entity.pdbx_description
1 polymer ?
#
loop_
_entity_poly.entity_id
_entity_poly.type
_entity_poly.pdbx_seq_one_letter_code
_entity_poly.pdbx_strand_id
1 'polypeptide(L)'
;MLADHNQYPPMIGVADLRQGVSQKISTLYGHGYDPDTEITITAGGTQGIMTAILSCVSPGDEVVIIEPAYDSYRPSIELAGGKTVAVSLTANCDEQGCVNSYSIPWDELAKAINPKTRLVIINTPHNPTGMVWQKSDLDHLANLVRNTTALILSDEVYEHMVFDGFKHISIASHPELAARSFVISSFGKTYHVTGWKVGYVAAPAAMMKEFRKVHQFNVFTVNTPMQYGLAEYLKNADHYLALPSFYQAKRDFFSKGLGRTGFKLLPAPATYFQCVNYTKLNIPQAKMSEADFCSWLTTEVGVAAIPVSVFYAKPVESGVIRFCFAKEEKTLSAALERLQTLE
;
A
#
# COMPACT_ATOMS: atom_id res chain seq x y z
N MET A 1 -6.39 -4.31 28.60
CA MET A 1 -5.98 -5.38 29.53
C MET A 1 -6.55 -5.13 30.93
N LEU A 2 -6.16 -4.07 31.62
CA LEU A 2 -6.66 -3.79 32.98
C LEU A 2 -8.18 -3.51 33.07
N ALA A 3 -8.84 -3.19 31.94
CA ALA A 3 -10.28 -2.97 31.84
C ALA A 3 -11.07 -4.23 31.43
N ASP A 4 -10.50 -5.40 31.59
CA ASP A 4 -11.07 -6.74 31.31
C ASP A 4 -11.54 -6.98 29.85
N HIS A 5 -11.04 -6.20 28.90
CA HIS A 5 -11.30 -6.45 27.48
C HIS A 5 -10.44 -7.62 26.93
N ASN A 6 -10.57 -8.80 27.53
CA ASN A 6 -9.71 -9.95 27.26
C ASN A 6 -10.43 -11.11 26.54
N GLN A 7 -11.75 -11.05 26.43
CA GLN A 7 -12.56 -12.06 25.77
C GLN A 7 -12.74 -11.76 24.28
N TYR A 8 -13.24 -12.74 23.53
CA TYR A 8 -13.57 -12.57 22.12
C TYR A 8 -14.53 -11.40 21.91
N PRO A 9 -14.21 -10.46 21.01
CA PRO A 9 -15.17 -9.46 20.57
C PRO A 9 -16.08 -10.08 19.52
N PRO A 10 -17.11 -9.35 19.04
CA PRO A 10 -17.83 -9.74 17.82
C PRO A 10 -16.86 -10.03 16.67
N MET A 11 -17.14 -11.03 15.85
CA MET A 11 -16.31 -11.46 14.72
C MET A 11 -15.95 -10.29 13.79
N ILE A 12 -16.88 -9.35 13.59
CA ILE A 12 -16.68 -8.17 12.75
C ILE A 12 -15.83 -7.07 13.41
N GLY A 13 -15.46 -7.23 14.67
CA GLY A 13 -14.71 -6.27 15.45
C GLY A 13 -15.57 -5.46 16.43
N VAL A 14 -14.90 -4.73 17.33
CA VAL A 14 -15.52 -3.90 18.37
C VAL A 14 -16.34 -2.77 17.73
N ALA A 15 -17.55 -2.54 18.22
CA ALA A 15 -18.48 -1.55 17.67
C ALA A 15 -17.89 -0.13 17.65
N ASP A 16 -17.26 0.30 18.74
CA ASP A 16 -16.65 1.64 18.85
C ASP A 16 -15.58 1.87 17.77
N LEU A 17 -14.76 0.84 17.46
CA LEU A 17 -13.74 0.97 16.44
C LEU A 17 -14.36 1.03 15.04
N ARG A 18 -15.39 0.21 14.76
CA ARG A 18 -16.09 0.22 13.46
C ARG A 18 -16.81 1.56 13.22
N GLN A 19 -17.44 2.11 14.26
CA GLN A 19 -18.07 3.43 14.23
C GLN A 19 -17.04 4.53 13.96
N GLY A 20 -15.89 4.48 14.65
CA GLY A 20 -14.78 5.41 14.42
C GLY A 20 -14.25 5.35 12.99
N VAL A 21 -14.11 4.15 12.42
CA VAL A 21 -13.71 3.96 11.01
C VAL A 21 -14.75 4.53 10.05
N SER A 22 -16.05 4.25 10.27
CA SER A 22 -17.15 4.78 9.47
C SER A 22 -17.13 6.31 9.46
N GLN A 23 -17.03 6.93 10.64
CA GLN A 23 -16.96 8.37 10.80
C GLN A 23 -15.72 8.97 10.08
N LYS A 24 -14.56 8.35 10.23
CA LYS A 24 -13.31 8.77 9.56
C LYS A 24 -13.49 8.78 8.04
N ILE A 25 -13.96 7.67 7.45
CA ILE A 25 -14.15 7.55 5.99
C ILE A 25 -15.17 8.59 5.49
N SER A 26 -16.29 8.74 6.18
CA SER A 26 -17.32 9.73 5.84
C SER A 26 -16.77 11.15 5.88
N THR A 27 -16.01 11.49 6.91
CA THR A 27 -15.44 12.83 7.08
C THR A 27 -14.39 13.16 6.04
N LEU A 28 -13.51 12.20 5.73
CA LEU A 28 -12.38 12.44 4.82
C LEU A 28 -12.74 12.31 3.34
N TYR A 29 -13.63 11.37 3.01
CA TYR A 29 -13.88 10.97 1.62
C TYR A 29 -15.32 11.17 1.17
N GLY A 30 -16.21 11.62 2.07
CA GLY A 30 -17.60 11.94 1.73
C GLY A 30 -18.49 10.71 1.46
N HIS A 31 -18.01 9.49 1.77
CA HIS A 31 -18.74 8.23 1.60
C HIS A 31 -18.99 7.58 2.95
N GLY A 32 -20.24 7.27 3.26
CA GLY A 32 -20.62 6.58 4.50
C GLY A 32 -20.72 5.07 4.28
N TYR A 33 -19.96 4.29 5.05
CA TYR A 33 -20.15 2.86 5.19
C TYR A 33 -20.89 2.57 6.50
N ASP A 34 -21.90 1.71 6.45
CA ASP A 34 -22.60 1.25 7.65
C ASP A 34 -21.64 0.42 8.53
N PRO A 35 -21.40 0.83 9.80
CA PRO A 35 -20.41 0.15 10.64
C PRO A 35 -20.79 -1.30 10.97
N ASP A 36 -22.06 -1.68 10.90
CA ASP A 36 -22.53 -3.02 11.26
C ASP A 36 -22.55 -3.98 10.07
N THR A 37 -22.79 -3.48 8.86
CA THR A 37 -22.94 -4.32 7.66
C THR A 37 -21.81 -4.19 6.66
N GLU A 38 -21.03 -3.10 6.67
CA GLU A 38 -20.07 -2.75 5.61
C GLU A 38 -18.61 -2.60 6.09
N ILE A 39 -18.34 -2.72 7.41
CA ILE A 39 -17.00 -2.62 7.98
C ILE A 39 -16.66 -3.88 8.78
N THR A 40 -15.44 -4.40 8.59
CA THR A 40 -14.88 -5.50 9.40
C THR A 40 -13.45 -5.16 9.81
N ILE A 41 -13.15 -5.35 11.10
CA ILE A 41 -11.78 -5.20 11.63
C ILE A 41 -10.98 -6.46 11.30
N THR A 42 -9.76 -6.29 10.83
CA THR A 42 -8.91 -7.38 10.31
C THR A 42 -7.57 -7.46 11.04
N ALA A 43 -6.90 -8.61 10.95
CA ALA A 43 -5.55 -8.81 11.49
C ALA A 43 -4.48 -8.11 10.61
N GLY A 44 -4.63 -6.79 10.46
CA GLY A 44 -3.86 -5.94 9.57
C GLY A 44 -4.33 -5.99 8.11
N GLY A 45 -3.76 -5.14 7.25
CA GLY A 45 -4.13 -5.04 5.84
C GLY A 45 -3.90 -6.35 5.06
N THR A 46 -2.80 -7.05 5.29
CA THR A 46 -2.46 -8.31 4.59
C THR A 46 -3.55 -9.38 4.74
N GLN A 47 -4.08 -9.57 5.96
CA GLN A 47 -5.18 -10.51 6.18
C GLN A 47 -6.48 -10.02 5.52
N GLY A 48 -6.74 -8.71 5.57
CA GLY A 48 -7.88 -8.12 4.88
C GLY A 48 -7.82 -8.36 3.36
N ILE A 49 -6.66 -8.15 2.74
CA ILE A 49 -6.39 -8.40 1.32
C ILE A 49 -6.64 -9.88 0.98
N MET A 50 -6.00 -10.79 1.71
CA MET A 50 -6.15 -12.23 1.48
C MET A 50 -7.60 -12.67 1.61
N THR A 51 -8.31 -12.20 2.64
CA THR A 51 -9.72 -12.54 2.85
C THR A 51 -10.63 -11.98 1.76
N ALA A 52 -10.40 -10.75 1.30
CA ALA A 52 -11.14 -10.17 0.18
C ALA A 52 -10.96 -11.00 -1.11
N ILE A 53 -9.72 -11.39 -1.43
CA ILE A 53 -9.42 -12.23 -2.58
C ILE A 53 -10.13 -13.60 -2.45
N LEU A 54 -9.96 -14.30 -1.33
CA LEU A 54 -10.61 -15.59 -1.08
C LEU A 54 -12.15 -15.53 -1.11
N SER A 55 -12.73 -14.37 -0.81
CA SER A 55 -14.19 -14.20 -0.79
C SER A 55 -14.82 -13.99 -2.17
N CYS A 56 -14.03 -13.63 -3.18
CA CYS A 56 -14.57 -13.27 -4.48
C CYS A 56 -13.89 -13.97 -5.67
N VAL A 57 -12.70 -14.52 -5.50
CA VAL A 57 -11.95 -15.20 -6.57
C VAL A 57 -12.18 -16.71 -6.49
N SER A 58 -12.43 -17.32 -7.63
CA SER A 58 -12.61 -18.77 -7.82
C SER A 58 -11.56 -19.31 -8.78
N PRO A 59 -11.33 -20.66 -8.80
CA PRO A 59 -10.42 -21.27 -9.76
C PRO A 59 -10.75 -20.88 -11.21
N GLY A 60 -9.75 -20.35 -11.92
CA GLY A 60 -9.86 -19.90 -13.31
C GLY A 60 -10.20 -18.43 -13.51
N ASP A 61 -10.60 -17.70 -12.46
CA ASP A 61 -10.79 -16.27 -12.51
C ASP A 61 -9.46 -15.54 -12.72
N GLU A 62 -9.48 -14.45 -13.45
CA GLU A 62 -8.31 -13.58 -13.66
C GLU A 62 -8.35 -12.40 -12.67
N VAL A 63 -7.20 -12.13 -12.06
CA VAL A 63 -7.00 -10.98 -11.17
C VAL A 63 -5.91 -10.09 -11.76
N VAL A 64 -6.29 -8.87 -12.10
CA VAL A 64 -5.35 -7.87 -12.63
C VAL A 64 -4.67 -7.18 -11.45
N ILE A 65 -3.32 -7.14 -11.49
CA ILE A 65 -2.49 -6.39 -10.55
C ILE A 65 -1.57 -5.44 -11.29
N ILE A 66 -1.18 -4.34 -10.65
CA ILE A 66 -0.21 -3.38 -11.18
C ILE A 66 1.13 -3.64 -10.51
N GLU A 67 2.16 -3.93 -11.31
CA GLU A 67 3.53 -4.15 -10.83
C GLU A 67 4.41 -2.89 -11.04
N PRO A 68 5.40 -2.64 -10.15
CA PRO A 68 5.81 -3.46 -8.99
C PRO A 68 4.70 -3.55 -7.93
N ALA A 69 4.43 -4.73 -7.38
CA ALA A 69 3.28 -4.99 -6.53
C ALA A 69 3.68 -5.51 -5.15
N TYR A 70 2.89 -5.18 -4.12
CA TYR A 70 3.09 -5.74 -2.79
C TYR A 70 3.05 -7.27 -2.83
N ASP A 71 4.02 -7.88 -2.21
CA ASP A 71 4.37 -9.30 -2.33
C ASP A 71 3.25 -10.28 -1.92
N SER A 72 2.27 -9.82 -1.13
CA SER A 72 1.15 -10.67 -0.70
C SER A 72 0.05 -10.85 -1.74
N TYR A 73 -0.04 -10.00 -2.79
CA TYR A 73 -1.17 -10.09 -3.74
C TYR A 73 -1.13 -11.39 -4.52
N ARG A 74 -0.02 -11.67 -5.19
CA ARG A 74 0.14 -12.86 -6.04
C ARG A 74 -0.09 -14.17 -5.27
N PRO A 75 0.57 -14.45 -4.14
CA PRO A 75 0.33 -15.67 -3.38
C PRO A 75 -1.12 -15.81 -2.92
N SER A 76 -1.78 -14.70 -2.55
CA SER A 76 -3.20 -14.74 -2.16
C SER A 76 -4.11 -15.10 -3.33
N ILE A 77 -3.83 -14.62 -4.54
CA ILE A 77 -4.56 -14.97 -5.77
C ILE A 77 -4.36 -16.45 -6.10
N GLU A 78 -3.12 -16.93 -6.04
CA GLU A 78 -2.79 -18.33 -6.31
C GLU A 78 -3.45 -19.30 -5.31
N LEU A 79 -3.46 -18.93 -4.01
CA LEU A 79 -4.15 -19.69 -2.98
C LEU A 79 -5.67 -19.76 -3.20
N ALA A 80 -6.28 -18.74 -3.81
CA ALA A 80 -7.68 -18.76 -4.23
C ALA A 80 -7.93 -19.57 -5.50
N GLY A 81 -6.88 -20.08 -6.18
CA GLY A 81 -6.96 -20.72 -7.48
C GLY A 81 -7.12 -19.77 -8.66
N GLY A 82 -6.99 -18.46 -8.42
CA GLY A 82 -7.04 -17.44 -9.44
C GLY A 82 -5.77 -17.35 -10.27
N LYS A 83 -5.86 -16.71 -11.42
CA LYS A 83 -4.74 -16.43 -12.32
C LYS A 83 -4.37 -14.97 -12.23
N THR A 84 -3.13 -14.69 -11.87
CA THR A 84 -2.60 -13.32 -11.87
C THR A 84 -2.34 -12.83 -13.28
N VAL A 85 -2.89 -11.66 -13.62
CA VAL A 85 -2.59 -10.89 -14.84
C VAL A 85 -1.86 -9.62 -14.40
N ALA A 86 -0.55 -9.60 -14.61
CA ALA A 86 0.28 -8.49 -14.19
C ALA A 86 0.42 -7.44 -15.30
N VAL A 87 0.23 -6.17 -14.94
CA VAL A 87 0.45 -5.01 -15.80
C VAL A 87 1.54 -4.16 -15.15
N SER A 88 2.69 -4.05 -15.79
CA SER A 88 3.82 -3.29 -15.23
C SER A 88 3.62 -1.79 -15.44
N LEU A 89 3.85 -0.98 -14.41
CA LEU A 89 3.97 0.48 -14.56
C LEU A 89 5.00 0.81 -15.64
N THR A 90 4.74 1.85 -16.40
CA THR A 90 5.72 2.38 -17.35
C THR A 90 6.83 3.08 -16.58
N ALA A 91 8.04 2.56 -16.68
CA ALA A 91 9.24 3.22 -16.18
C ALA A 91 9.65 4.34 -17.15
N ASN A 92 9.61 5.58 -16.69
CA ASN A 92 10.07 6.73 -17.45
C ASN A 92 11.55 6.94 -17.17
N CYS A 93 12.35 7.16 -18.23
CA CYS A 93 13.79 7.35 -18.12
C CYS A 93 14.18 8.79 -18.44
N ASP A 94 15.25 9.25 -17.81
CA ASP A 94 15.90 10.50 -18.16
C ASP A 94 16.73 10.35 -19.45
N GLU A 95 17.37 11.44 -19.91
CA GLU A 95 18.21 11.47 -21.12
C GLU A 95 19.43 10.51 -21.02
N GLN A 96 19.78 10.09 -19.81
CA GLN A 96 20.88 9.14 -19.55
C GLN A 96 20.42 7.68 -19.49
N GLY A 97 19.11 7.42 -19.71
CA GLY A 97 18.50 6.11 -19.66
C GLY A 97 18.24 5.57 -18.26
N CYS A 98 18.32 6.43 -17.22
CA CYS A 98 18.01 6.03 -15.85
C CYS A 98 16.53 6.20 -15.56
N VAL A 99 15.92 5.18 -14.96
CA VAL A 99 14.55 5.32 -14.45
C VAL A 99 14.49 6.46 -13.44
N ASN A 100 13.60 7.41 -13.68
CA ASN A 100 13.41 8.61 -12.87
C ASN A 100 11.97 8.81 -12.37
N SER A 101 10.99 8.10 -12.92
CA SER A 101 9.59 8.11 -12.48
C SER A 101 8.81 6.93 -13.04
N TYR A 102 7.55 6.80 -12.59
CA TYR A 102 6.62 5.79 -13.09
C TYR A 102 5.29 6.42 -13.47
N SER A 103 4.60 5.81 -14.44
CA SER A 103 3.24 6.19 -14.86
C SER A 103 2.36 4.96 -15.09
N ILE A 104 1.04 5.13 -15.00
CA ILE A 104 0.07 4.05 -15.22
C ILE A 104 -0.07 3.81 -16.71
N PRO A 105 0.14 2.56 -17.20
CA PRO A 105 -0.01 2.21 -18.60
C PRO A 105 -1.49 1.92 -18.93
N TRP A 106 -2.31 2.94 -19.10
CA TRP A 106 -3.76 2.82 -19.25
C TRP A 106 -4.18 1.91 -20.41
N ASP A 107 -3.48 1.96 -21.54
CA ASP A 107 -3.77 1.11 -22.70
C ASP A 107 -3.51 -0.37 -22.41
N GLU A 108 -2.44 -0.68 -21.67
CA GLU A 108 -2.14 -2.07 -21.28
C GLU A 108 -3.12 -2.56 -20.20
N LEU A 109 -3.51 -1.69 -19.28
CA LEU A 109 -4.52 -1.99 -18.27
C LEU A 109 -5.88 -2.27 -18.94
N ALA A 110 -6.26 -1.48 -19.97
CA ALA A 110 -7.47 -1.70 -20.74
C ALA A 110 -7.48 -3.06 -21.48
N LYS A 111 -6.32 -3.47 -22.03
CA LYS A 111 -6.18 -4.78 -22.69
C LYS A 111 -6.22 -5.95 -21.69
N ALA A 112 -5.74 -5.74 -20.45
CA ALA A 112 -5.70 -6.77 -19.41
C ALA A 112 -7.08 -7.05 -18.84
N ILE A 113 -7.97 -6.05 -18.78
CA ILE A 113 -9.33 -6.19 -18.26
C ILE A 113 -10.22 -6.81 -19.33
N ASN A 114 -10.76 -8.00 -19.05
CA ASN A 114 -11.56 -8.78 -19.98
C ASN A 114 -12.72 -9.50 -19.24
N PRO A 115 -13.63 -10.23 -19.94
CA PRO A 115 -14.77 -10.91 -19.29
C PRO A 115 -14.41 -11.94 -18.23
N LYS A 116 -13.16 -12.42 -18.15
CA LYS A 116 -12.68 -13.32 -17.09
C LYS A 116 -12.10 -12.57 -15.90
N THR A 117 -11.93 -11.26 -16.00
CA THR A 117 -11.40 -10.44 -14.92
C THR A 117 -12.42 -10.38 -13.78
N ARG A 118 -12.08 -10.99 -12.67
CA ARG A 118 -12.91 -11.01 -11.47
C ARG A 118 -12.56 -9.88 -10.51
N LEU A 119 -11.28 -9.52 -10.44
CA LEU A 119 -10.78 -8.53 -9.50
C LEU A 119 -9.67 -7.69 -10.15
N VAL A 120 -9.66 -6.40 -9.86
CA VAL A 120 -8.55 -5.49 -10.13
C VAL A 120 -8.00 -5.00 -8.81
N ILE A 121 -6.71 -5.18 -8.55
CA ILE A 121 -6.04 -4.71 -7.33
C ILE A 121 -5.26 -3.45 -7.65
N ILE A 122 -5.57 -2.38 -6.93
CA ILE A 122 -4.82 -1.13 -6.96
C ILE A 122 -4.23 -0.84 -5.58
N ASN A 123 -3.10 -0.13 -5.55
CA ASN A 123 -2.48 0.35 -4.32
C ASN A 123 -2.18 1.85 -4.47
N THR A 124 -2.79 2.65 -3.61
CA THR A 124 -2.59 4.11 -3.61
C THR A 124 -2.74 4.67 -2.19
N PRO A 125 -1.74 5.38 -1.67
CA PRO A 125 -0.39 5.61 -2.22
C PRO A 125 0.40 4.33 -2.45
N HIS A 126 1.20 4.29 -3.49
CA HIS A 126 1.77 3.07 -4.04
C HIS A 126 3.07 2.63 -3.36
N ASN A 127 3.12 1.42 -2.90
CA ASN A 127 4.34 0.74 -2.48
C ASN A 127 4.83 -0.17 -3.64
N PRO A 128 6.06 0.03 -4.20
CA PRO A 128 7.19 0.74 -3.61
C PRO A 128 7.41 2.19 -4.10
N THR A 129 6.73 2.65 -5.15
CA THR A 129 7.14 3.83 -5.93
C THR A 129 6.78 5.18 -5.30
N GLY A 130 5.88 5.21 -4.30
CA GLY A 130 5.36 6.44 -3.72
C GLY A 130 4.34 7.19 -4.60
N MET A 131 3.98 6.64 -5.75
CA MET A 131 3.00 7.25 -6.67
C MET A 131 1.63 7.40 -5.99
N VAL A 132 0.94 8.50 -6.28
CA VAL A 132 -0.40 8.79 -5.77
C VAL A 132 -1.37 8.91 -6.94
N TRP A 133 -2.46 8.15 -6.90
CA TRP A 133 -3.52 8.24 -7.88
C TRP A 133 -4.27 9.56 -7.74
N GLN A 134 -4.61 10.16 -8.88
CA GLN A 134 -5.39 11.39 -8.96
C GLN A 134 -6.86 11.07 -9.27
N LYS A 135 -7.72 12.08 -9.17
CA LYS A 135 -9.15 11.91 -9.53
C LYS A 135 -9.32 11.39 -10.97
N SER A 136 -8.53 11.91 -11.91
CA SER A 136 -8.54 11.45 -13.30
C SER A 136 -8.22 9.96 -13.43
N ASP A 137 -7.36 9.41 -12.57
CA ASP A 137 -7.01 7.99 -12.60
C ASP A 137 -8.19 7.13 -12.13
N LEU A 138 -8.93 7.58 -11.11
CA LEU A 138 -10.18 6.93 -10.70
C LEU A 138 -11.24 7.00 -11.80
N ASP A 139 -11.39 8.14 -12.46
CA ASP A 139 -12.32 8.32 -13.58
C ASP A 139 -11.95 7.38 -14.75
N HIS A 140 -10.64 7.22 -15.06
CA HIS A 140 -10.16 6.25 -16.06
C HIS A 140 -10.48 4.81 -15.66
N LEU A 141 -10.18 4.42 -14.42
CA LEU A 141 -10.49 3.07 -13.92
C LEU A 141 -11.99 2.80 -13.97
N ALA A 142 -12.84 3.75 -13.57
CA ALA A 142 -14.29 3.63 -13.64
C ALA A 142 -14.76 3.35 -15.05
N ASN A 143 -14.22 4.07 -16.05
CA ASN A 143 -14.54 3.86 -17.45
C ASN A 143 -14.15 2.45 -17.93
N LEU A 144 -12.98 1.95 -17.52
CA LEU A 144 -12.51 0.61 -17.90
C LEU A 144 -13.39 -0.52 -17.33
N VAL A 145 -13.85 -0.37 -16.07
CA VAL A 145 -14.62 -1.44 -15.41
C VAL A 145 -16.13 -1.30 -15.52
N ARG A 146 -16.64 -0.18 -16.07
CA ARG A 146 -18.08 0.13 -16.11
C ARG A 146 -18.93 -0.98 -16.72
N ASN A 147 -18.51 -1.53 -17.83
CA ASN A 147 -19.21 -2.57 -18.55
C ASN A 147 -18.73 -3.99 -18.22
N THR A 148 -18.12 -4.18 -17.05
CA THR A 148 -17.61 -5.46 -16.58
C THR A 148 -18.23 -5.83 -15.23
N THR A 149 -18.06 -7.09 -14.82
CA THR A 149 -18.40 -7.59 -13.48
C THR A 149 -17.22 -7.56 -12.53
N ALA A 150 -16.10 -6.99 -12.93
CA ALA A 150 -14.90 -6.91 -12.13
C ALA A 150 -15.14 -6.13 -10.84
N LEU A 151 -14.73 -6.69 -9.72
CA LEU A 151 -14.62 -6.03 -8.43
C LEU A 151 -13.26 -5.31 -8.32
N ILE A 152 -13.12 -4.47 -7.33
CA ILE A 152 -11.87 -3.76 -7.08
C ILE A 152 -11.42 -4.02 -5.65
N LEU A 153 -10.13 -4.17 -5.43
CA LEU A 153 -9.48 -4.11 -4.15
C LEU A 153 -8.54 -2.90 -4.16
N SER A 154 -8.86 -1.91 -3.34
CA SER A 154 -8.04 -0.71 -3.14
C SER A 154 -7.26 -0.84 -1.85
N ASP A 155 -5.94 -1.05 -1.96
CA ASP A 155 -5.03 -1.05 -0.82
C ASP A 155 -4.59 0.39 -0.54
N GLU A 156 -5.17 0.99 0.51
CA GLU A 156 -5.00 2.38 0.90
C GLU A 156 -4.24 2.52 2.24
N VAL A 157 -3.41 1.54 2.61
CA VAL A 157 -2.73 1.50 3.91
C VAL A 157 -1.83 2.72 4.18
N TYR A 158 -1.44 3.48 3.14
CA TYR A 158 -0.64 4.71 3.25
C TYR A 158 -1.46 5.99 3.08
N GLU A 159 -2.78 5.95 3.20
CA GLU A 159 -3.71 7.06 2.95
C GLU A 159 -3.34 8.40 3.63
N HIS A 160 -2.67 8.36 4.79
CA HIS A 160 -2.25 9.54 5.56
C HIS A 160 -0.80 9.96 5.34
N MET A 161 -0.10 9.36 4.38
CA MET A 161 1.32 9.64 4.12
C MET A 161 1.47 10.19 2.71
N VAL A 162 0.94 11.39 2.49
CA VAL A 162 0.96 12.11 1.20
C VAL A 162 1.52 13.51 1.43
N PHE A 163 2.40 13.99 0.55
CA PHE A 163 3.24 15.17 0.75
C PHE A 163 3.07 16.19 -0.39
N ASP A 164 3.77 17.33 -0.28
CA ASP A 164 3.90 18.36 -1.33
C ASP A 164 2.55 18.90 -1.84
N GLY A 165 1.55 18.96 -0.96
CA GLY A 165 0.21 19.44 -1.31
C GLY A 165 -0.65 18.44 -2.08
N PHE A 166 -0.12 17.26 -2.43
CA PHE A 166 -0.95 16.16 -2.92
C PHE A 166 -1.94 15.71 -1.85
N LYS A 167 -3.06 15.16 -2.28
CA LYS A 167 -4.05 14.56 -1.39
C LYS A 167 -4.28 13.13 -1.78
N HIS A 168 -4.43 12.26 -0.78
CA HIS A 168 -4.96 10.93 -1.04
C HIS A 168 -6.40 11.04 -1.49
N ILE A 169 -6.73 10.37 -2.60
CA ILE A 169 -8.10 10.25 -3.11
C ILE A 169 -8.49 8.79 -2.95
N SER A 170 -9.29 8.52 -1.93
CA SER A 170 -9.81 7.16 -1.71
C SER A 170 -10.77 6.76 -2.82
N ILE A 171 -10.73 5.48 -3.19
CA ILE A 171 -11.71 4.91 -4.12
C ILE A 171 -13.14 5.06 -3.60
N ALA A 172 -13.32 5.14 -2.27
CA ALA A 172 -14.60 5.40 -1.62
C ALA A 172 -15.24 6.74 -2.05
N SER A 173 -14.44 7.73 -2.47
CA SER A 173 -14.94 9.02 -2.94
C SER A 173 -15.55 8.98 -4.35
N HIS A 174 -15.38 7.89 -5.09
CA HIS A 174 -15.93 7.72 -6.44
C HIS A 174 -17.12 6.75 -6.42
N PRO A 175 -18.39 7.20 -6.58
CA PRO A 175 -19.58 6.38 -6.32
C PRO A 175 -19.64 5.07 -7.12
N GLU A 176 -19.31 5.08 -8.43
CA GLU A 176 -19.33 3.88 -9.26
C GLU A 176 -18.28 2.84 -8.81
N LEU A 177 -17.12 3.31 -8.35
CA LEU A 177 -16.05 2.43 -7.87
C LEU A 177 -16.33 1.96 -6.44
N ALA A 178 -16.78 2.84 -5.54
CA ALA A 178 -17.14 2.47 -4.16
C ALA A 178 -18.16 1.33 -4.14
N ALA A 179 -19.14 1.34 -5.06
CA ALA A 179 -20.19 0.32 -5.16
C ALA A 179 -19.67 -1.11 -5.49
N ARG A 180 -18.39 -1.26 -5.85
CA ARG A 180 -17.76 -2.54 -6.22
C ARG A 180 -16.37 -2.76 -5.62
N SER A 181 -16.01 -1.99 -4.57
CA SER A 181 -14.66 -2.03 -4.02
C SER A 181 -14.59 -2.55 -2.61
N PHE A 182 -13.54 -3.33 -2.34
CA PHE A 182 -12.99 -3.50 -0.99
C PHE A 182 -11.94 -2.41 -0.75
N VAL A 183 -12.15 -1.58 0.26
CA VAL A 183 -11.20 -0.55 0.72
C VAL A 183 -10.43 -1.10 1.90
N ILE A 184 -9.12 -1.22 1.76
CA ILE A 184 -8.24 -1.79 2.78
C ILE A 184 -7.41 -0.70 3.43
N SER A 185 -7.39 -0.64 4.75
CA SER A 185 -6.47 0.23 5.48
C SER A 185 -5.89 -0.45 6.72
N SER A 186 -4.88 0.16 7.33
CA SER A 186 -4.13 -0.45 8.42
C SER A 186 -3.72 0.56 9.48
N PHE A 187 -4.19 0.36 10.71
CA PHE A 187 -3.72 1.15 11.86
C PHE A 187 -2.23 0.98 12.13
N GLY A 188 -1.67 -0.18 11.76
CA GLY A 188 -0.24 -0.45 11.86
C GLY A 188 0.62 0.54 11.09
N LYS A 189 0.15 0.99 9.92
CA LYS A 189 0.83 2.01 9.13
C LYS A 189 0.52 3.41 9.65
N THR A 190 -0.75 3.72 9.88
CA THR A 190 -1.20 5.03 10.35
C THR A 190 -0.58 5.41 11.69
N TYR A 191 -0.56 4.50 12.66
CA TYR A 191 -0.13 4.81 14.03
C TYR A 191 1.24 4.19 14.41
N HIS A 192 1.98 3.70 13.42
CA HIS A 192 3.31 3.10 13.64
C HIS A 192 3.28 1.93 14.64
N VAL A 193 2.24 1.12 14.58
CA VAL A 193 2.00 -0.04 15.44
C VAL A 193 1.83 -1.32 14.62
N THR A 194 2.73 -1.56 13.67
CA THR A 194 2.65 -2.69 12.74
C THR A 194 2.60 -4.05 13.44
N GLY A 195 3.24 -4.16 14.60
CA GLY A 195 3.23 -5.36 15.45
C GLY A 195 1.87 -5.67 16.10
N TRP A 196 0.96 -4.69 16.18
CA TRP A 196 -0.38 -4.92 16.74
C TRP A 196 -1.28 -5.68 15.76
N LYS A 197 -0.96 -5.67 14.47
CA LYS A 197 -1.68 -6.42 13.44
C LYS A 197 -3.18 -6.10 13.42
N VAL A 198 -3.55 -4.81 13.44
CA VAL A 198 -4.94 -4.36 13.32
C VAL A 198 -5.10 -3.48 12.07
N GLY A 199 -6.12 -3.77 11.27
CA GLY A 199 -6.55 -3.02 10.12
C GLY A 199 -8.06 -3.11 9.96
N TYR A 200 -8.58 -2.68 8.84
CA TYR A 200 -9.99 -2.83 8.50
C TYR A 200 -10.21 -2.97 7.00
N VAL A 201 -11.35 -3.53 6.67
CA VAL A 201 -11.91 -3.56 5.32
C VAL A 201 -13.28 -2.90 5.35
N ALA A 202 -13.51 -1.98 4.42
CA ALA A 202 -14.83 -1.42 4.14
C ALA A 202 -15.26 -1.81 2.72
N ALA A 203 -16.52 -2.23 2.55
CA ALA A 203 -17.07 -2.63 1.26
C ALA A 203 -18.61 -2.63 1.32
N PRO A 204 -19.31 -2.55 0.18
CA PRO A 204 -20.76 -2.71 0.15
C PRO A 204 -21.25 -3.97 0.87
N ALA A 205 -22.40 -3.90 1.52
CA ALA A 205 -22.93 -4.93 2.40
C ALA A 205 -22.97 -6.33 1.76
N ALA A 206 -23.31 -6.42 0.47
CA ALA A 206 -23.33 -7.70 -0.25
C ALA A 206 -21.93 -8.33 -0.37
N MET A 207 -20.90 -7.52 -0.63
CA MET A 207 -19.52 -7.97 -0.70
C MET A 207 -18.98 -8.30 0.70
N MET A 208 -19.30 -7.47 1.68
CA MET A 208 -18.91 -7.69 3.07
C MET A 208 -19.51 -8.96 3.66
N LYS A 209 -20.73 -9.33 3.25
CA LYS A 209 -21.35 -10.61 3.66
C LYS A 209 -20.50 -11.81 3.22
N GLU A 210 -20.00 -11.82 1.98
CA GLU A 210 -19.14 -12.91 1.49
C GLU A 210 -17.76 -12.85 2.14
N PHE A 211 -17.17 -11.67 2.29
CA PHE A 211 -15.94 -11.46 3.04
C PHE A 211 -15.99 -12.09 4.44
N ARG A 212 -17.07 -11.84 5.18
CA ARG A 212 -17.24 -12.32 6.56
C ARG A 212 -17.35 -13.82 6.68
N LYS A 213 -17.86 -14.53 5.66
CA LYS A 213 -17.87 -16.00 5.62
C LYS A 213 -16.45 -16.58 5.65
N VAL A 214 -15.52 -15.95 4.93
CA VAL A 214 -14.12 -16.35 4.91
C VAL A 214 -13.41 -15.89 6.19
N HIS A 215 -13.64 -14.65 6.61
CA HIS A 215 -13.04 -14.07 7.81
C HIS A 215 -13.32 -14.90 9.07
N GLN A 216 -14.52 -15.42 9.20
CA GLN A 216 -14.95 -16.24 10.34
C GLN A 216 -14.05 -17.47 10.55
N PHE A 217 -13.55 -18.08 9.49
CA PHE A 217 -12.75 -19.31 9.59
C PHE A 217 -11.26 -19.08 9.34
N ASN A 218 -10.89 -17.94 8.74
CA ASN A 218 -9.50 -17.56 8.52
C ASN A 218 -8.87 -16.97 9.79
N VAL A 219 -9.55 -16.06 10.48
CA VAL A 219 -9.07 -15.37 11.68
C VAL A 219 -10.06 -15.44 12.83
N PHE A 220 -11.36 -15.51 12.54
CA PHE A 220 -12.47 -15.36 13.44
C PHE A 220 -12.57 -13.93 13.99
N THR A 221 -11.60 -13.49 14.81
CA THR A 221 -11.61 -12.17 15.46
C THR A 221 -10.19 -11.66 15.68
N VAL A 222 -10.07 -10.38 15.96
CA VAL A 222 -8.80 -9.69 16.14
C VAL A 222 -8.60 -9.32 17.61
N ASN A 223 -7.36 -9.11 18.03
CA ASN A 223 -6.96 -8.80 19.40
C ASN A 223 -7.84 -7.70 20.03
N THR A 224 -8.64 -8.08 21.02
CA THR A 224 -9.65 -7.22 21.65
C THR A 224 -9.07 -5.99 22.33
N PRO A 225 -8.05 -6.10 23.22
CA PRO A 225 -7.48 -4.93 23.89
C PRO A 225 -6.95 -3.88 22.90
N MET A 226 -6.34 -4.33 21.80
CA MET A 226 -5.80 -3.40 20.78
C MET A 226 -6.91 -2.67 20.04
N GLN A 227 -8.04 -3.33 19.78
CA GLN A 227 -9.19 -2.68 19.15
C GLN A 227 -9.78 -1.55 20.02
N TYR A 228 -9.94 -1.77 21.33
CA TYR A 228 -10.40 -0.71 22.25
C TYR A 228 -9.39 0.44 22.35
N GLY A 229 -8.10 0.14 22.42
CA GLY A 229 -7.04 1.16 22.41
C GLY A 229 -7.08 2.01 21.15
N LEU A 230 -7.25 1.36 19.99
CA LEU A 230 -7.33 2.06 18.69
C LEU A 230 -8.64 2.85 18.54
N ALA A 231 -9.76 2.33 19.04
CA ALA A 231 -11.03 3.05 19.05
C ALA A 231 -10.92 4.37 19.82
N GLU A 232 -10.27 4.34 21.00
CA GLU A 232 -10.04 5.54 21.79
C GLU A 232 -9.08 6.51 21.08
N TYR A 233 -7.98 5.99 20.52
CA TYR A 233 -6.97 6.82 19.86
C TYR A 233 -7.51 7.47 18.56
N LEU A 234 -8.41 6.81 17.85
CA LEU A 234 -9.01 7.29 16.61
C LEU A 234 -9.96 8.49 16.82
N LYS A 235 -10.47 8.70 18.05
CA LYS A 235 -11.35 9.85 18.36
C LYS A 235 -10.65 11.19 18.13
N ASN A 236 -9.35 11.27 18.27
CA ASN A 236 -8.59 12.49 17.96
C ASN A 236 -8.02 12.40 16.53
N ALA A 237 -8.63 13.15 15.62
CA ALA A 237 -8.25 13.21 14.22
C ALA A 237 -6.82 13.75 14.00
N ASP A 238 -6.29 14.57 14.90
CA ASP A 238 -4.93 15.11 14.79
C ASP A 238 -3.87 14.01 14.75
N HIS A 239 -4.15 12.84 15.35
CA HIS A 239 -3.24 11.69 15.34
C HIS A 239 -2.94 11.15 13.94
N TYR A 240 -3.84 11.36 12.96
CA TYR A 240 -3.59 10.97 11.57
C TYR A 240 -3.49 12.17 10.61
N LEU A 241 -4.12 13.32 10.93
CA LEU A 241 -4.05 14.51 10.10
C LEU A 241 -2.68 15.20 10.17
N ALA A 242 -1.91 15.00 11.25
CA ALA A 242 -0.55 15.53 11.38
C ALA A 242 0.51 14.67 10.66
N LEU A 243 0.18 13.44 10.22
CA LEU A 243 1.14 12.53 9.59
C LEU A 243 1.77 13.04 8.29
N PRO A 244 1.04 13.73 7.39
CA PRO A 244 1.65 14.28 6.20
C PRO A 244 2.84 15.18 6.50
N SER A 245 2.70 16.17 7.38
CA SER A 245 3.79 17.09 7.75
C SER A 245 4.93 16.38 8.49
N PHE A 246 4.60 15.43 9.37
CA PHE A 246 5.59 14.64 10.11
C PHE A 246 6.47 13.80 9.17
N TYR A 247 5.87 13.07 8.24
CA TYR A 247 6.63 12.23 7.31
C TYR A 247 7.29 13.04 6.19
N GLN A 248 6.69 14.15 5.76
CA GLN A 248 7.31 15.07 4.80
C GLN A 248 8.63 15.61 5.36
N ALA A 249 8.66 16.06 6.62
CA ALA A 249 9.89 16.53 7.25
C ALA A 249 10.99 15.46 7.25
N LYS A 250 10.66 14.20 7.54
CA LYS A 250 11.60 13.07 7.49
C LYS A 250 12.06 12.77 6.05
N ARG A 251 11.14 12.78 5.08
CA ARG A 251 11.45 12.61 3.67
C ARG A 251 12.42 13.69 3.20
N ASP A 252 12.12 14.96 3.50
CA ASP A 252 12.93 16.11 3.07
C ASP A 252 14.33 16.05 3.67
N PHE A 253 14.43 15.74 4.96
CA PHE A 253 15.72 15.52 5.62
C PHE A 253 16.55 14.43 4.92
N PHE A 254 15.96 13.26 4.70
CA PHE A 254 16.64 12.11 4.09
C PHE A 254 16.98 12.36 2.63
N SER A 255 16.04 12.89 1.83
CA SER A 255 16.25 13.20 0.41
C SER A 255 17.29 14.29 0.20
N LYS A 256 17.33 15.33 1.06
CA LYS A 256 18.39 16.35 1.04
C LYS A 256 19.77 15.75 1.28
N GLY A 257 19.87 14.78 2.19
CA GLY A 257 21.12 14.06 2.45
C GLY A 257 21.53 13.17 1.26
N LEU A 258 20.59 12.41 0.71
CA LEU A 258 20.81 11.57 -0.48
C LEU A 258 21.19 12.40 -1.72
N GLY A 259 20.65 13.61 -1.86
CA GLY A 259 21.01 14.51 -2.97
C GLY A 259 22.47 15.00 -2.96
N ARG A 260 23.22 14.68 -1.90
CA ARG A 260 24.69 14.93 -1.79
C ARG A 260 25.50 13.68 -2.12
N THR A 261 24.86 12.62 -2.53
CA THR A 261 25.46 11.36 -2.99
C THR A 261 25.28 11.22 -4.49
N GLY A 262 25.91 10.24 -5.10
CA GLY A 262 25.74 9.92 -6.53
C GLY A 262 24.39 9.24 -6.88
N PHE A 263 23.54 8.93 -5.92
CA PHE A 263 22.20 8.36 -6.17
C PHE A 263 21.30 9.34 -6.93
N LYS A 264 20.54 8.83 -7.90
CA LYS A 264 19.48 9.59 -8.57
C LYS A 264 18.15 9.33 -7.85
N LEU A 265 17.59 10.37 -7.24
CA LEU A 265 16.34 10.27 -6.50
C LEU A 265 15.15 10.22 -7.46
N LEU A 266 14.22 9.29 -7.19
CA LEU A 266 12.90 9.31 -7.82
C LEU A 266 11.95 10.18 -6.96
N PRO A 267 10.87 10.74 -7.56
CA PRO A 267 9.83 11.44 -6.79
C PRO A 267 9.26 10.56 -5.68
N ALA A 268 9.07 11.14 -4.50
CA ALA A 268 8.48 10.47 -3.35
C ALA A 268 7.34 11.34 -2.76
N PRO A 269 6.24 11.53 -3.50
CA PRO A 269 5.11 12.35 -3.05
C PRO A 269 4.29 11.67 -1.95
N ALA A 270 4.55 10.39 -1.65
CA ALA A 270 3.81 9.67 -0.62
C ALA A 270 4.58 8.45 -0.08
N THR A 271 3.98 7.78 0.90
CA THR A 271 4.50 6.64 1.67
C THR A 271 5.65 7.08 2.60
N TYR A 272 6.40 6.15 3.16
CA TYR A 272 7.65 6.44 3.89
C TYR A 272 8.87 5.82 3.20
N PHE A 273 8.80 5.70 1.86
CA PHE A 273 9.86 5.13 1.06
C PHE A 273 10.46 6.18 0.12
N GLN A 274 11.76 6.09 -0.07
CA GLN A 274 12.49 6.82 -1.09
C GLN A 274 13.11 5.82 -2.06
N CYS A 275 12.62 5.81 -3.29
CA CYS A 275 13.27 5.09 -4.38
C CYS A 275 14.42 5.92 -4.95
N VAL A 276 15.52 5.25 -5.26
CA VAL A 276 16.68 5.84 -5.90
C VAL A 276 17.24 4.92 -6.98
N ASN A 277 17.78 5.49 -8.05
CA ASN A 277 18.56 4.76 -9.03
C ASN A 277 20.05 4.84 -8.65
N TYR A 278 20.72 3.67 -8.61
CA TYR A 278 22.13 3.55 -8.19
C TYR A 278 23.09 3.35 -9.35
N THR A 279 22.60 3.15 -10.57
CA THR A 279 23.42 2.70 -11.72
C THR A 279 24.47 3.73 -12.19
N LYS A 280 24.38 4.98 -11.71
CA LYS A 280 25.33 6.06 -12.04
C LYS A 280 26.29 6.40 -10.91
N LEU A 281 26.30 5.61 -9.83
CA LEU A 281 27.36 5.75 -8.83
C LEU A 281 28.72 5.44 -9.46
N ASN A 282 29.73 6.20 -9.07
CA ASN A 282 31.09 6.03 -9.58
C ASN A 282 31.86 4.93 -8.83
N ILE A 283 31.23 3.78 -8.65
CA ILE A 283 31.79 2.59 -7.98
C ILE A 283 31.55 1.35 -8.83
N PRO A 284 32.42 0.32 -8.72
CA PRO A 284 32.26 -0.94 -9.49
C PRO A 284 30.91 -1.62 -9.23
N GLN A 285 30.39 -1.53 -8.01
CA GLN A 285 29.14 -2.15 -7.56
C GLN A 285 27.89 -1.57 -8.24
N ALA A 286 27.99 -0.41 -8.85
CA ALA A 286 26.89 0.17 -9.64
C ALA A 286 26.47 -0.71 -10.86
N LYS A 287 27.27 -1.71 -11.19
CA LYS A 287 27.00 -2.69 -12.27
C LYS A 287 26.38 -4.00 -11.77
N MET A 288 26.22 -4.16 -10.45
CA MET A 288 25.57 -5.33 -9.85
C MET A 288 24.08 -5.35 -10.16
N SER A 289 23.45 -6.53 -10.07
CA SER A 289 21.99 -6.63 -10.01
C SER A 289 21.44 -5.86 -8.81
N GLU A 290 20.16 -5.47 -8.84
CA GLU A 290 19.53 -4.78 -7.70
C GLU A 290 19.65 -5.60 -6.41
N ALA A 291 19.45 -6.92 -6.48
CA ALA A 291 19.54 -7.81 -5.34
C ALA A 291 20.96 -7.89 -4.75
N ASP A 292 21.98 -8.06 -5.61
CA ASP A 292 23.37 -8.11 -5.18
C ASP A 292 23.84 -6.76 -4.63
N PHE A 293 23.41 -5.64 -5.26
CA PHE A 293 23.72 -4.30 -4.77
C PHE A 293 23.11 -4.06 -3.39
N CYS A 294 21.85 -4.42 -3.16
CA CYS A 294 21.21 -4.30 -1.85
C CYS A 294 21.87 -5.20 -0.78
N SER A 295 22.30 -6.41 -1.15
CA SER A 295 23.03 -7.30 -0.28
C SER A 295 24.37 -6.69 0.11
N TRP A 296 25.17 -6.25 -0.86
CA TRP A 296 26.43 -5.55 -0.63
C TRP A 296 26.26 -4.29 0.21
N LEU A 297 25.27 -3.46 -0.10
CA LEU A 297 24.97 -2.24 0.65
C LEU A 297 24.69 -2.53 2.14
N THR A 298 24.01 -3.64 2.41
CA THR A 298 23.70 -4.07 3.77
C THR A 298 24.92 -4.61 4.50
N THR A 299 25.73 -5.47 3.85
CA THR A 299 26.86 -6.17 4.49
C THR A 299 28.11 -5.29 4.63
N GLU A 300 28.45 -4.53 3.59
CA GLU A 300 29.70 -3.77 3.54
C GLU A 300 29.53 -2.31 3.97
N VAL A 301 28.40 -1.67 3.60
CA VAL A 301 28.13 -0.27 3.93
C VAL A 301 27.31 -0.15 5.23
N GLY A 302 26.55 -1.21 5.56
CA GLY A 302 25.71 -1.26 6.77
C GLY A 302 24.44 -0.42 6.63
N VAL A 303 23.90 -0.25 5.42
CA VAL A 303 22.64 0.42 5.14
C VAL A 303 21.73 -0.51 4.34
N ALA A 304 20.57 -0.86 4.90
CA ALA A 304 19.64 -1.76 4.26
C ALA A 304 18.75 -1.02 3.24
N ALA A 305 18.61 -1.60 2.05
CA ALA A 305 17.66 -1.22 1.04
C ALA A 305 16.95 -2.46 0.47
N ILE A 306 15.86 -2.25 -0.26
CA ILE A 306 15.11 -3.33 -0.91
C ILE A 306 15.20 -3.13 -2.42
N PRO A 307 15.58 -4.16 -3.20
CA PRO A 307 15.57 -4.09 -4.66
C PRO A 307 14.13 -3.98 -5.15
N VAL A 308 13.86 -3.09 -6.12
CA VAL A 308 12.49 -2.94 -6.65
C VAL A 308 12.11 -4.11 -7.56
N SER A 309 13.10 -4.80 -8.13
CA SER A 309 12.90 -6.00 -8.96
C SER A 309 12.17 -7.15 -8.25
N VAL A 310 12.23 -7.24 -6.90
CA VAL A 310 11.52 -8.30 -6.14
C VAL A 310 9.99 -8.12 -6.11
N PHE A 311 9.50 -6.93 -6.48
CA PHE A 311 8.07 -6.63 -6.54
C PHE A 311 7.43 -6.96 -7.91
N TYR A 312 8.18 -7.61 -8.80
CA TYR A 312 7.71 -8.10 -10.10
C TYR A 312 7.66 -9.63 -10.13
N ALA A 313 6.74 -10.19 -10.88
CA ALA A 313 6.66 -11.64 -11.10
C ALA A 313 7.89 -12.19 -11.80
N LYS A 314 8.36 -11.44 -12.79
CA LYS A 314 9.61 -11.68 -13.48
C LYS A 314 10.51 -10.52 -13.15
N PRO A 315 11.68 -10.76 -12.54
CA PRO A 315 12.60 -9.68 -12.17
C PRO A 315 12.87 -8.75 -13.34
N VAL A 316 12.67 -7.46 -13.09
CA VAL A 316 12.96 -6.37 -14.04
C VAL A 316 14.06 -5.53 -13.41
N GLU A 317 15.25 -5.61 -13.97
CA GLU A 317 16.41 -4.83 -13.51
C GLU A 317 16.27 -3.38 -14.01
N SER A 318 15.77 -2.50 -13.17
CA SER A 318 15.58 -1.08 -13.45
C SER A 318 16.69 -0.20 -12.88
N GLY A 319 17.58 -0.80 -12.06
CA GLY A 319 18.58 -0.10 -11.28
C GLY A 319 17.98 0.72 -10.13
N VAL A 320 16.79 0.39 -9.70
CA VAL A 320 16.06 1.12 -8.65
C VAL A 320 16.01 0.31 -7.36
N ILE A 321 16.39 0.94 -6.27
CA ILE A 321 16.28 0.40 -4.92
C ILE A 321 15.43 1.31 -4.05
N ARG A 322 14.84 0.77 -2.97
CA ARG A 322 13.94 1.47 -2.07
C ARG A 322 14.52 1.55 -0.65
N PHE A 323 14.71 2.76 -0.16
CA PHE A 323 14.97 3.05 1.26
C PHE A 323 13.68 3.29 2.04
N CYS A 324 13.75 3.11 3.38
CA CYS A 324 12.68 3.44 4.30
C CYS A 324 13.15 4.56 5.24
N PHE A 325 12.49 5.73 5.19
CA PHE A 325 12.81 6.86 6.07
C PHE A 325 11.92 6.97 7.32
N ALA A 326 11.04 5.99 7.57
CA ALA A 326 10.28 5.90 8.82
C ALA A 326 11.19 5.43 9.96
N LYS A 327 12.20 6.24 10.29
CA LYS A 327 13.24 5.99 11.29
C LYS A 327 13.43 7.23 12.16
N GLU A 328 14.14 7.07 13.27
CA GLU A 328 14.62 8.21 14.05
C GLU A 328 15.65 9.00 13.24
N GLU A 329 15.72 10.32 13.44
CA GLU A 329 16.64 11.21 12.73
C GLU A 329 18.10 10.79 12.91
N LYS A 330 18.47 10.34 14.12
CA LYS A 330 19.79 9.78 14.41
C LYS A 330 20.13 8.59 13.49
N THR A 331 19.17 7.71 13.23
CA THR A 331 19.35 6.55 12.33
C THR A 331 19.51 7.01 10.87
N LEU A 332 18.71 7.99 10.46
CA LEU A 332 18.80 8.55 9.11
C LEU A 332 20.14 9.26 8.90
N SER A 333 20.61 10.05 9.88
CA SER A 333 21.92 10.71 9.82
C SER A 333 23.05 9.70 9.67
N ALA A 334 23.07 8.67 10.51
CA ALA A 334 24.10 7.63 10.45
C ALA A 334 24.10 6.85 9.11
N ALA A 335 22.91 6.64 8.53
CA ALA A 335 22.80 6.02 7.21
C ALA A 335 23.36 6.96 6.11
N LEU A 336 23.02 8.25 6.17
CA LEU A 336 23.51 9.25 5.20
C LEU A 336 25.02 9.41 5.25
N GLU A 337 25.64 9.45 6.44
CA GLU A 337 27.10 9.49 6.60
C GLU A 337 27.78 8.32 5.88
N ARG A 338 27.21 7.11 5.99
CA ARG A 338 27.75 5.92 5.29
C ARG A 338 27.53 5.99 3.78
N LEU A 339 26.35 6.42 3.33
CA LEU A 339 26.03 6.52 1.90
C LEU A 339 26.85 7.59 1.18
N GLN A 340 27.28 8.67 1.88
CA GLN A 340 28.15 9.71 1.33
C GLN A 340 29.57 9.22 1.03
N THR A 341 29.98 8.05 1.53
CA THR A 341 31.28 7.45 1.16
C THR A 341 31.27 6.73 -0.18
N LEU A 342 30.12 6.68 -0.86
CA LEU A 342 29.93 5.96 -2.14
C LEU A 342 30.03 6.88 -3.37
N GLU A 343 30.84 7.93 -3.29
CA GLU A 343 31.08 8.87 -4.40
C GLU A 343 32.03 8.32 -5.47
#